data_71144212208fd644bac0aed3205de7af
#
_entry.id   71144212208fd644bac0aed3205de7af
#
_cell.length_a   1.000
_cell.length_b   1.000
_cell.length_c   1.000
_cell.angle_alpha   90.00
_cell.angle_beta   90.00
_cell.angle_gamma   90.00
#
_symmetry.space_group_name_H-M   'P 1'
#
loop_
_entity.id
_entity.type
_entity.pdbx_description
1 polymer ?
#
loop_
_entity_poly.entity_id
_entity_poly.type
_entity_poly.pdbx_seq_one_letter_code
_entity_poly.pdbx_strand_id
1 'polypeptide(L)'
;MNHPPRHPRKETAMERQKDLPRKTQYHIAAWILAAVSAFLILLLVESALNIPLLHATHEDFPRREYTFVSLRINKDPEDGRRTYLMTVEEETLPLRIPDLMDSPQLRSRLEAFEAGDRFYCYVDENSASLEAVEMGIYTHVDFYTLEEYQAELAVSLYSLLPIGGVILVISVGASVWCFVKARRCGLETPVAVDDSIS
;
A
#
# COMPACT_ATOMS: atom_id res chain seq x y z
N MET A 1 34.49 40.21 -30.81
CA MET A 1 34.21 38.77 -30.72
C MET A 1 33.53 38.51 -29.37
N ASN A 2 32.21 38.40 -29.39
CA ASN A 2 31.42 38.19 -28.17
C ASN A 2 31.27 36.67 -27.93
N HIS A 3 31.85 36.17 -26.83
CA HIS A 3 31.61 34.82 -26.39
C HIS A 3 30.19 34.72 -25.77
N PRO A 4 29.36 33.77 -26.20
CA PRO A 4 28.05 33.55 -25.55
C PRO A 4 28.24 33.07 -24.12
N PRO A 5 27.36 33.44 -23.16
CA PRO A 5 27.43 33.01 -21.79
C PRO A 5 27.18 31.49 -21.72
N ARG A 6 28.12 30.77 -21.08
CA ARG A 6 27.94 29.34 -20.78
C ARG A 6 26.80 29.18 -19.79
N HIS A 7 25.68 28.60 -20.24
CA HIS A 7 24.60 28.19 -19.36
C HIS A 7 25.14 27.21 -18.28
N PRO A 8 24.86 27.44 -17.03
CA PRO A 8 25.22 26.48 -15.97
C PRO A 8 24.54 25.13 -16.26
N ARG A 9 25.36 24.12 -16.48
CA ARG A 9 24.92 22.72 -16.66
C ARG A 9 24.15 22.32 -15.41
N LYS A 10 22.87 22.00 -15.56
CA LYS A 10 22.07 21.42 -14.44
C LYS A 10 22.70 20.08 -14.09
N GLU A 11 23.53 20.06 -13.06
CA GLU A 11 24.00 18.81 -12.47
C GLU A 11 22.80 18.00 -12.00
N THR A 12 22.67 16.80 -12.53
CA THR A 12 21.63 15.86 -12.09
C THR A 12 21.94 15.40 -10.68
N ALA A 13 20.91 15.10 -9.87
CA ALA A 13 21.06 14.63 -8.49
C ALA A 13 22.03 13.44 -8.38
N MET A 14 22.16 12.66 -9.46
CA MET A 14 23.05 11.51 -9.58
C MET A 14 24.55 11.89 -9.70
N GLU A 15 24.87 13.06 -10.31
CA GLU A 15 26.26 13.57 -10.40
C GLU A 15 26.75 14.10 -9.05
N ARG A 16 25.87 14.77 -8.27
CA ARG A 16 26.20 15.23 -6.92
C ARG A 16 26.50 14.08 -5.94
N GLN A 17 25.93 12.91 -6.17
CA GLN A 17 26.13 11.76 -5.29
C GLN A 17 27.54 11.13 -5.45
N LYS A 18 28.22 11.34 -6.58
CA LYS A 18 29.59 10.85 -6.82
C LYS A 18 30.67 11.63 -6.05
N ASP A 19 30.37 12.87 -5.67
CA ASP A 19 31.34 13.74 -4.98
C ASP A 19 31.26 13.67 -3.46
N LEU A 20 30.30 12.90 -2.92
CA LEU A 20 30.20 12.71 -1.46
C LEU A 20 31.25 11.74 -0.94
N PRO A 21 31.84 11.98 0.25
CA PRO A 21 32.72 11.01 0.91
C PRO A 21 32.03 9.64 1.04
N ARG A 22 32.74 8.55 0.76
CA ARG A 22 32.18 7.18 0.79
C ARG A 22 31.43 6.88 2.08
N LYS A 23 31.91 7.34 3.22
CA LYS A 23 31.24 7.23 4.52
C LYS A 23 29.82 7.80 4.48
N THR A 24 29.66 9.02 3.92
CA THR A 24 28.37 9.71 3.83
C THR A 24 27.42 8.98 2.88
N GLN A 25 27.95 8.43 1.77
CA GLN A 25 27.14 7.62 0.85
C GLN A 25 26.56 6.38 1.53
N TYR A 26 27.36 5.65 2.32
CA TYR A 26 26.87 4.48 3.08
C TYR A 26 25.85 4.87 4.16
N HIS A 27 26.04 6.00 4.85
CA HIS A 27 25.04 6.47 5.81
C HIS A 27 23.70 6.81 5.16
N ILE A 28 23.73 7.54 4.05
CA ILE A 28 22.50 7.89 3.31
C ILE A 28 21.80 6.61 2.84
N ALA A 29 22.54 5.68 2.23
CA ALA A 29 21.98 4.41 1.77
C ALA A 29 21.37 3.60 2.93
N ALA A 30 22.04 3.54 4.09
CA ALA A 30 21.55 2.85 5.26
C ALA A 30 20.22 3.44 5.77
N TRP A 31 20.10 4.76 5.83
CA TRP A 31 18.86 5.43 6.26
C TRP A 31 17.71 5.24 5.28
N ILE A 32 17.98 5.28 3.96
CA ILE A 32 16.96 5.00 2.94
C ILE A 32 16.46 3.56 3.09
N LEU A 33 17.35 2.59 3.21
CA LEU A 33 16.98 1.19 3.40
C LEU A 33 16.24 0.95 4.72
N ALA A 34 16.61 1.65 5.80
CA ALA A 34 15.89 1.59 7.07
C ALA A 34 14.46 2.15 6.93
N ALA A 35 14.28 3.26 6.22
CA ALA A 35 12.95 3.83 5.96
C ALA A 35 12.09 2.88 5.11
N VAL A 36 12.66 2.27 4.07
CA VAL A 36 11.98 1.26 3.25
C VAL A 36 11.59 0.05 4.10
N SER A 37 12.48 -0.42 4.98
CA SER A 37 12.19 -1.54 5.88
C SER A 37 11.05 -1.21 6.84
N ALA A 38 11.03 -0.01 7.41
CA ALA A 38 9.95 0.43 8.30
C ALA A 38 8.60 0.49 7.56
N PHE A 39 8.58 0.99 6.33
CA PHE A 39 7.39 1.01 5.49
C PHE A 39 6.89 -0.41 5.16
N LEU A 40 7.80 -1.32 4.81
CA LEU A 40 7.45 -2.73 4.55
C LEU A 40 6.89 -3.41 5.80
N ILE A 41 7.42 -3.12 6.99
CA ILE A 41 6.87 -3.65 8.25
C ILE A 41 5.43 -3.20 8.43
N LEU A 42 5.12 -1.92 8.19
CA LEU A 42 3.76 -1.40 8.31
C LEU A 42 2.81 -2.12 7.34
N LEU A 43 3.20 -2.29 6.07
CA LEU A 43 2.39 -3.02 5.08
C LEU A 43 2.16 -4.49 5.47
N LEU A 44 3.19 -5.17 5.98
CA LEU A 44 3.07 -6.57 6.41
C LEU A 44 2.19 -6.71 7.65
N VAL A 45 2.27 -5.76 8.59
CA VAL A 45 1.40 -5.74 9.77
C VAL A 45 -0.06 -5.52 9.35
N GLU A 46 -0.32 -4.53 8.49
CA GLU A 46 -1.66 -4.28 7.95
C GLU A 46 -2.22 -5.52 7.24
N SER A 47 -1.41 -6.16 6.38
CA SER A 47 -1.80 -7.41 5.74
C SER A 47 -2.08 -8.53 6.74
N ALA A 48 -1.28 -8.66 7.80
CA ALA A 48 -1.46 -9.70 8.82
C ALA A 48 -2.73 -9.48 9.65
N LEU A 49 -3.18 -8.25 9.85
CA LEU A 49 -4.43 -7.93 10.54
C LEU A 49 -5.66 -8.44 9.79
N ASN A 50 -5.54 -8.69 8.48
CA ASN A 50 -6.62 -9.23 7.66
C ASN A 50 -6.68 -10.78 7.67
N ILE A 51 -5.68 -11.47 8.26
CA ILE A 51 -5.67 -12.95 8.33
C ILE A 51 -6.92 -13.52 9.03
N PRO A 52 -7.42 -12.96 10.15
CA PRO A 52 -8.64 -13.46 10.80
C PRO A 52 -9.85 -13.48 9.87
N LEU A 53 -9.95 -12.54 8.92
CA LEU A 53 -11.06 -12.48 7.97
C LEU A 53 -11.13 -13.71 7.05
N LEU A 54 -10.01 -14.43 6.83
CA LEU A 54 -9.99 -15.67 6.05
C LEU A 54 -10.76 -16.83 6.71
N HIS A 55 -10.98 -16.73 8.01
CA HIS A 55 -11.65 -17.77 8.80
C HIS A 55 -12.95 -17.26 9.42
N ALA A 56 -13.33 -16.04 9.12
CA ALA A 56 -14.57 -15.44 9.60
C ALA A 56 -15.78 -16.12 8.96
N THR A 57 -16.87 -16.14 9.69
CA THR A 57 -18.17 -16.69 9.27
C THR A 57 -19.20 -15.58 9.17
N HIS A 58 -20.37 -15.86 8.61
CA HIS A 58 -21.46 -14.87 8.57
C HIS A 58 -21.88 -14.37 9.96
N GLU A 59 -21.63 -15.17 11.02
CA GLU A 59 -21.95 -14.79 12.40
C GLU A 59 -21.05 -13.65 12.91
N ASP A 60 -19.86 -13.48 12.31
CA ASP A 60 -18.90 -12.45 12.67
C ASP A 60 -19.22 -11.09 12.07
N PHE A 61 -20.16 -11.05 11.10
CA PHE A 61 -20.53 -9.85 10.37
C PHE A 61 -22.03 -9.56 10.53
N PRO A 62 -22.43 -8.35 10.96
CA PRO A 62 -23.82 -7.98 10.98
C PRO A 62 -24.38 -7.90 9.56
N ARG A 63 -25.50 -8.59 9.33
CA ARG A 63 -26.29 -8.43 8.12
C ARG A 63 -27.13 -7.17 8.23
N ARG A 64 -26.97 -6.27 7.28
CA ARG A 64 -27.74 -5.02 7.19
C ARG A 64 -28.45 -4.88 5.86
N GLU A 65 -29.56 -4.18 5.88
CA GLU A 65 -30.35 -3.86 4.71
C GLU A 65 -30.16 -2.38 4.41
N TYR A 66 -29.92 -2.07 3.16
CA TYR A 66 -29.63 -0.73 2.69
C TYR A 66 -30.50 -0.32 1.53
N THR A 67 -30.77 0.98 1.45
CA THR A 67 -31.43 1.63 0.31
C THR A 67 -30.37 2.41 -0.47
N PHE A 68 -30.19 2.08 -1.72
CA PHE A 68 -29.19 2.69 -2.59
C PHE A 68 -29.57 4.14 -2.95
N VAL A 69 -28.60 5.05 -2.85
CA VAL A 69 -28.75 6.46 -3.25
C VAL A 69 -27.88 6.79 -4.44
N SER A 70 -26.58 6.48 -4.38
CA SER A 70 -25.65 6.77 -5.47
C SER A 70 -24.39 5.91 -5.40
N LEU A 71 -23.73 5.75 -6.55
CA LEU A 71 -22.46 5.06 -6.69
C LEU A 71 -21.37 6.04 -7.11
N ARG A 72 -20.27 6.04 -6.40
CA ARG A 72 -19.04 6.73 -6.79
C ARG A 72 -17.95 5.73 -7.07
N ILE A 73 -17.36 5.80 -8.26
CA ILE A 73 -16.25 4.94 -8.67
C ILE A 73 -14.97 5.77 -8.65
N ASN A 74 -14.04 5.39 -7.79
CA ASN A 74 -12.71 5.95 -7.76
C ASN A 74 -11.77 4.99 -8.48
N LYS A 75 -11.13 5.47 -9.53
CA LYS A 75 -10.14 4.69 -10.27
C LYS A 75 -8.74 5.12 -9.84
N ASP A 76 -7.93 4.15 -9.43
CA ASP A 76 -6.51 4.38 -9.16
C ASP A 76 -5.79 4.70 -10.48
N PRO A 77 -5.06 5.84 -10.57
CA PRO A 77 -4.34 6.21 -11.77
C PRO A 77 -3.11 5.33 -12.05
N GLU A 78 -2.55 4.64 -11.03
CA GLU A 78 -1.32 3.87 -11.17
C GLU A 78 -1.57 2.45 -11.66
N ASP A 79 -2.50 1.72 -11.03
CA ASP A 79 -2.78 0.32 -11.35
C ASP A 79 -4.13 0.11 -12.07
N GLY A 80 -4.93 1.15 -12.14
CA GLY A 80 -6.24 1.15 -12.82
C GLY A 80 -7.34 0.42 -12.06
N ARG A 81 -7.09 -0.07 -10.85
CA ARG A 81 -8.09 -0.68 -9.97
C ARG A 81 -9.17 0.32 -9.58
N ARG A 82 -10.35 -0.20 -9.27
CA ARG A 82 -11.51 0.61 -8.94
C ARG A 82 -12.00 0.29 -7.56
N THR A 83 -12.16 1.33 -6.76
CA THR A 83 -12.86 1.27 -5.48
C THR A 83 -14.26 1.84 -5.67
N TYR A 84 -15.25 1.10 -5.22
CA TYR A 84 -16.65 1.50 -5.30
C TYR A 84 -17.11 2.01 -3.94
N LEU A 85 -17.69 3.19 -3.93
CA LEU A 85 -18.25 3.82 -2.73
C LEU A 85 -19.75 4.03 -2.97
N MET A 86 -20.58 3.28 -2.26
CA MET A 86 -22.03 3.38 -2.33
C MET A 86 -22.55 4.28 -1.22
N THR A 87 -23.27 5.30 -1.58
CA THR A 87 -24.05 6.08 -0.62
C THR A 87 -25.38 5.38 -0.41
N VAL A 88 -25.77 5.18 0.83
CA VAL A 88 -27.02 4.55 1.26
C VAL A 88 -27.78 5.48 2.18
N GLU A 89 -29.09 5.30 2.32
CA GLU A 89 -29.92 6.19 3.15
C GLU A 89 -29.67 6.01 4.64
N GLU A 90 -29.33 4.78 5.07
CA GLU A 90 -29.26 4.38 6.47
C GLU A 90 -27.95 4.78 7.14
N GLU A 91 -26.88 5.13 6.35
CA GLU A 91 -25.56 5.43 6.89
C GLU A 91 -25.05 6.80 6.45
N THR A 92 -24.29 7.43 7.33
CA THR A 92 -23.62 8.71 7.03
C THR A 92 -22.31 8.52 6.27
N LEU A 93 -21.68 7.37 6.44
CA LEU A 93 -20.45 6.98 5.73
C LEU A 93 -20.81 6.12 4.53
N PRO A 94 -20.10 6.29 3.40
CA PRO A 94 -20.34 5.44 2.25
C PRO A 94 -19.91 4.00 2.54
N LEU A 95 -20.70 3.04 2.07
CA LEU A 95 -20.35 1.64 2.05
C LEU A 95 -19.26 1.42 1.00
N ARG A 96 -18.14 0.86 1.41
CA ARG A 96 -17.02 0.54 0.54
C ARG A 96 -17.13 -0.90 0.03
N ILE A 97 -17.04 -1.07 -1.28
CA ILE A 97 -16.81 -2.37 -1.89
C ILE A 97 -15.31 -2.48 -2.17
N PRO A 98 -14.65 -3.55 -1.67
CA PRO A 98 -13.21 -3.74 -1.83
C PRO A 98 -12.78 -3.78 -3.28
N ASP A 99 -11.62 -3.20 -3.58
CA ASP A 99 -11.03 -3.21 -4.93
C ASP A 99 -10.62 -4.62 -5.39
N LEU A 100 -10.36 -5.54 -4.45
CA LEU A 100 -10.09 -6.95 -4.74
C LEU A 100 -11.28 -7.65 -5.43
N MET A 101 -12.51 -7.14 -5.24
CA MET A 101 -13.73 -7.65 -5.89
C MET A 101 -14.00 -7.01 -7.26
N ASP A 102 -13.13 -6.08 -7.76
CA ASP A 102 -13.34 -5.40 -9.04
C ASP A 102 -13.37 -6.39 -10.21
N SER A 103 -14.58 -6.67 -10.70
CA SER A 103 -14.81 -7.51 -11.86
C SER A 103 -15.77 -6.80 -12.85
N PRO A 104 -15.70 -7.13 -14.16
CA PRO A 104 -16.65 -6.58 -15.13
C PRO A 104 -18.11 -6.90 -14.78
N GLN A 105 -18.35 -8.09 -14.21
CA GLN A 105 -19.68 -8.54 -13.79
C GLN A 105 -20.21 -7.73 -12.62
N LEU A 106 -19.40 -7.56 -11.56
CA LEU A 106 -19.77 -6.74 -10.41
C LEU A 106 -20.09 -5.31 -10.86
N ARG A 107 -19.20 -4.74 -11.68
CA ARG A 107 -19.38 -3.37 -12.19
C ARG A 107 -20.70 -3.20 -12.92
N SER A 108 -21.00 -4.07 -13.89
CA SER A 108 -22.26 -3.99 -14.66
C SER A 108 -23.48 -4.09 -13.75
N ARG A 109 -23.41 -4.88 -12.69
CA ARG A 109 -24.50 -5.00 -11.71
C ARG A 109 -24.63 -3.75 -10.84
N LEU A 110 -23.52 -3.19 -10.38
CA LEU A 110 -23.53 -1.97 -9.56
C LEU A 110 -24.00 -0.74 -10.34
N GLU A 111 -23.63 -0.65 -11.63
CA GLU A 111 -24.09 0.43 -12.52
C GLU A 111 -25.56 0.31 -12.89
N ALA A 112 -26.17 -0.86 -12.71
CA ALA A 112 -27.60 -1.08 -12.96
C ALA A 112 -28.50 -0.70 -11.76
N PHE A 113 -27.91 -0.35 -10.58
CA PHE A 113 -28.72 0.11 -9.46
C PHE A 113 -29.37 1.46 -9.73
N GLU A 114 -30.62 1.57 -9.34
CA GLU A 114 -31.36 2.82 -9.35
C GLU A 114 -31.59 3.33 -7.91
N ALA A 115 -31.65 4.63 -7.73
CA ALA A 115 -31.92 5.21 -6.41
C ALA A 115 -33.25 4.68 -5.84
N GLY A 116 -33.21 4.16 -4.62
CA GLY A 116 -34.31 3.49 -3.96
C GLY A 116 -34.27 1.97 -4.02
N ASP A 117 -33.34 1.38 -4.77
CA ASP A 117 -33.16 -0.08 -4.79
C ASP A 117 -32.69 -0.58 -3.42
N ARG A 118 -33.25 -1.72 -3.01
CA ARG A 118 -32.90 -2.36 -1.75
C ARG A 118 -31.99 -3.54 -1.95
N PHE A 119 -30.98 -3.61 -1.09
CA PHE A 119 -30.03 -4.71 -1.09
C PHE A 119 -29.61 -5.06 0.35
N TYR A 120 -28.96 -6.19 0.54
CA TYR A 120 -28.35 -6.54 1.82
C TYR A 120 -26.85 -6.65 1.68
N CYS A 121 -26.15 -6.38 2.79
CA CYS A 121 -24.73 -6.62 2.95
C CYS A 121 -24.43 -7.25 4.29
N TYR A 122 -23.39 -8.07 4.33
CA TYR A 122 -22.62 -8.34 5.53
C TYR A 122 -21.46 -7.34 5.59
N VAL A 123 -21.30 -6.67 6.72
CA VAL A 123 -20.40 -5.51 6.83
C VAL A 123 -19.34 -5.77 7.89
N ASP A 124 -18.08 -5.51 7.54
CA ASP A 124 -17.01 -5.44 8.53
C ASP A 124 -17.01 -4.05 9.20
N GLU A 125 -17.47 -4.00 10.45
CA GLU A 125 -17.49 -2.78 11.28
C GLU A 125 -16.14 -2.47 11.92
N ASN A 126 -15.19 -3.42 11.91
CA ASN A 126 -13.85 -3.21 12.46
C ASN A 126 -12.94 -2.46 11.47
N SER A 127 -13.34 -2.39 10.21
CA SER A 127 -12.66 -1.59 9.20
C SER A 127 -12.84 -0.09 9.47
N ALA A 128 -11.84 0.73 9.13
CA ALA A 128 -11.91 2.19 9.23
C ALA A 128 -13.02 2.81 8.35
N SER A 129 -13.55 2.05 7.40
CA SER A 129 -14.71 2.35 6.57
C SER A 129 -15.66 1.16 6.65
N LEU A 130 -16.97 1.40 6.50
CA LEU A 130 -17.95 0.31 6.37
C LEU A 130 -17.61 -0.49 5.11
N GLU A 131 -17.04 -1.67 5.27
CA GLU A 131 -16.63 -2.52 4.14
C GLU A 131 -17.60 -3.68 3.96
N ALA A 132 -18.15 -3.83 2.74
CA ALA A 132 -19.01 -4.94 2.40
C ALA A 132 -18.15 -6.18 2.14
N VAL A 133 -18.33 -7.23 2.95
CA VAL A 133 -17.67 -8.54 2.76
C VAL A 133 -18.53 -9.52 1.96
N GLU A 134 -19.83 -9.26 1.89
CA GLU A 134 -20.78 -9.95 1.04
C GLU A 134 -21.89 -8.96 0.66
N MET A 135 -22.41 -9.07 -0.56
CA MET A 135 -23.48 -8.22 -1.04
C MET A 135 -24.44 -8.98 -1.97
N GLY A 136 -25.74 -8.77 -1.79
CA GLY A 136 -26.75 -9.37 -2.65
C GLY A 136 -28.08 -8.59 -2.63
N ILE A 137 -28.94 -8.92 -3.57
CA ILE A 137 -30.33 -8.44 -3.64
C ILE A 137 -31.31 -9.56 -3.32
N TYR A 138 -32.48 -9.19 -2.80
CA TYR A 138 -33.50 -10.15 -2.33
C TYR A 138 -34.01 -11.15 -3.38
N THR A 139 -33.71 -10.95 -4.64
CA THR A 139 -34.11 -11.85 -5.74
C THR A 139 -33.18 -13.03 -5.92
N HIS A 140 -32.37 -13.39 -4.92
CA HIS A 140 -31.37 -14.47 -4.95
C HIS A 140 -30.22 -14.27 -5.95
N VAL A 141 -29.88 -13.05 -6.26
CA VAL A 141 -28.70 -12.71 -7.06
C VAL A 141 -27.67 -12.08 -6.14
N ASP A 142 -26.70 -12.88 -5.74
CA ASP A 142 -25.57 -12.37 -5.00
C ASP A 142 -24.63 -11.62 -5.95
N PHE A 143 -24.12 -10.48 -5.51
CA PHE A 143 -23.11 -9.73 -6.27
C PHE A 143 -21.74 -10.40 -6.07
N TYR A 144 -21.44 -10.76 -4.85
CA TYR A 144 -20.36 -11.63 -4.43
C TYR A 144 -20.68 -12.19 -3.04
N THR A 145 -20.11 -13.34 -2.74
CA THR A 145 -20.28 -14.04 -1.47
C THR A 145 -19.09 -13.82 -0.55
N LEU A 146 -19.26 -14.11 0.74
CA LEU A 146 -18.17 -14.11 1.71
C LEU A 146 -17.04 -15.07 1.30
N GLU A 147 -17.39 -16.23 0.73
CA GLU A 147 -16.40 -17.21 0.25
C GLU A 147 -15.57 -16.66 -0.91
N GLU A 148 -16.18 -15.95 -1.87
CA GLU A 148 -15.48 -15.30 -2.98
C GLU A 148 -14.57 -14.19 -2.46
N TYR A 149 -15.04 -13.37 -1.52
CA TYR A 149 -14.24 -12.34 -0.87
C TYR A 149 -13.01 -12.95 -0.17
N GLN A 150 -13.21 -14.02 0.62
CA GLN A 150 -12.13 -14.72 1.32
C GLN A 150 -11.14 -15.37 0.35
N ALA A 151 -11.60 -15.92 -0.75
CA ALA A 151 -10.73 -16.50 -1.78
C ALA A 151 -9.81 -15.45 -2.43
N GLU A 152 -10.34 -14.29 -2.81
CA GLU A 152 -9.55 -13.20 -3.36
C GLU A 152 -8.59 -12.60 -2.32
N LEU A 153 -9.06 -12.44 -1.07
CA LEU A 153 -8.23 -12.00 0.04
C LEU A 153 -7.08 -12.98 0.29
N ALA A 154 -7.33 -14.28 0.26
CA ALA A 154 -6.32 -15.32 0.43
C ALA A 154 -5.23 -15.22 -0.67
N VAL A 155 -5.62 -15.08 -1.93
CA VAL A 155 -4.68 -14.91 -3.04
C VAL A 155 -3.79 -13.69 -2.83
N SER A 156 -4.38 -12.57 -2.40
CA SER A 156 -3.65 -11.34 -2.11
C SER A 156 -2.65 -11.53 -0.96
N LEU A 157 -3.09 -12.09 0.17
CA LEU A 157 -2.26 -12.28 1.37
C LEU A 157 -1.15 -13.31 1.14
N TYR A 158 -1.45 -14.46 0.53
CA TYR A 158 -0.46 -15.51 0.26
C TYR A 158 0.58 -15.10 -0.78
N SER A 159 0.30 -14.12 -1.62
CA SER A 159 1.29 -13.55 -2.53
C SER A 159 2.14 -12.46 -1.87
N LEU A 160 1.51 -11.55 -1.12
CA LEU A 160 2.16 -10.38 -0.51
C LEU A 160 3.06 -10.74 0.68
N LEU A 161 2.61 -11.60 1.60
CA LEU A 161 3.33 -11.90 2.83
C LEU A 161 4.70 -12.53 2.60
N PRO A 162 4.86 -13.58 1.78
CA PRO A 162 6.19 -14.18 1.56
C PRO A 162 7.10 -13.26 0.76
N ILE A 163 6.61 -12.59 -0.27
CA ILE A 163 7.41 -11.68 -1.10
C ILE A 163 7.87 -10.49 -0.26
N GLY A 164 6.94 -9.85 0.45
CA GLY A 164 7.23 -8.74 1.34
C GLY A 164 8.21 -9.12 2.46
N GLY A 165 8.06 -10.31 3.03
CA GLY A 165 8.97 -10.86 4.03
C GLY A 165 10.39 -11.04 3.51
N VAL A 166 10.57 -11.61 2.32
CA VAL A 166 11.90 -11.75 1.68
C VAL A 166 12.52 -10.39 1.41
N ILE A 167 11.78 -9.44 0.85
CA ILE A 167 12.27 -8.09 0.57
C ILE A 167 12.67 -7.38 1.87
N LEU A 168 11.90 -7.54 2.94
CA LEU A 168 12.20 -6.99 4.25
C LEU A 168 13.52 -7.51 4.80
N VAL A 169 13.75 -8.83 4.77
CA VAL A 169 14.99 -9.45 5.23
C VAL A 169 16.20 -8.91 4.44
N ILE A 170 16.09 -8.82 3.12
CA ILE A 170 17.15 -8.27 2.26
C ILE A 170 17.41 -6.80 2.60
N SER A 171 16.35 -5.99 2.73
CA SER A 171 16.45 -4.55 3.01
C SER A 171 17.09 -4.27 4.37
N VAL A 172 16.69 -5.00 5.42
CA VAL A 172 17.29 -4.91 6.76
C VAL A 172 18.77 -5.34 6.72
N GLY A 173 19.07 -6.47 6.08
CA GLY A 173 20.44 -6.96 5.94
C GLY A 173 21.36 -5.97 5.21
N ALA A 174 20.88 -5.39 4.12
CA ALA A 174 21.59 -4.35 3.36
C ALA A 174 21.79 -3.08 4.19
N SER A 175 20.78 -2.64 4.95
CA SER A 175 20.86 -1.49 5.84
C SER A 175 21.97 -1.67 6.89
N VAL A 176 21.95 -2.81 7.60
CA VAL A 176 22.96 -3.17 8.60
C VAL A 176 24.36 -3.21 7.97
N TRP A 177 24.49 -3.83 6.79
CA TRP A 177 25.77 -3.88 6.08
C TRP A 177 26.29 -2.48 5.73
N CYS A 178 25.44 -1.57 5.25
CA CYS A 178 25.80 -0.19 4.97
C CYS A 178 26.26 0.54 6.23
N PHE A 179 25.58 0.37 7.38
CA PHE A 179 26.02 0.96 8.65
C PHE A 179 27.39 0.45 9.11
N VAL A 180 27.63 -0.86 8.99
CA VAL A 180 28.93 -1.46 9.34
C VAL A 180 30.03 -0.92 8.43
N LYS A 181 29.78 -0.81 7.12
CA LYS A 181 30.74 -0.24 6.16
C LYS A 181 31.02 1.23 6.45
N ALA A 182 30.00 2.03 6.75
CA ALA A 182 30.16 3.44 7.10
C ALA A 182 31.04 3.63 8.35
N ARG A 183 30.89 2.77 9.38
CA ARG A 183 31.74 2.78 10.57
C ARG A 183 33.19 2.45 10.21
N ARG A 184 33.47 1.42 9.42
CA ARG A 184 34.82 1.01 9.01
C ARG A 184 35.53 2.12 8.21
N CYS A 185 34.83 2.75 7.23
CA CYS A 185 35.40 3.88 6.48
C CYS A 185 35.71 5.10 7.35
N GLY A 186 35.10 5.22 8.54
CA GLY A 186 35.44 6.30 9.51
C GLY A 186 36.66 6.02 10.38
N LEU A 187 37.07 4.75 10.46
CA LEU A 187 38.26 4.35 11.21
C LEU A 187 39.55 4.36 10.36
N GLU A 188 39.41 4.32 9.04
CA GLU A 188 40.52 4.28 8.07
C GLU A 188 41.03 5.67 7.67
N THR A 189 40.48 6.76 8.18
CA THR A 189 41.05 8.11 7.95
C THR A 189 42.24 8.29 8.88
N PRO A 190 43.48 8.19 8.39
CA PRO A 190 44.64 8.52 9.21
C PRO A 190 44.56 10.01 9.57
N VAL A 191 44.71 10.29 10.85
CA VAL A 191 45.01 11.65 11.32
C VAL A 191 46.30 12.05 10.59
N ALA A 192 46.21 12.92 9.61
CA ALA A 192 47.39 13.59 9.07
C ALA A 192 48.01 14.34 10.23
N VAL A 193 49.07 13.77 10.78
CA VAL A 193 49.95 14.46 11.73
C VAL A 193 50.60 15.57 10.90
N ASP A 194 50.18 16.79 11.19
CA ASP A 194 50.77 18.01 10.63
C ASP A 194 52.16 18.16 11.25
N ASP A 195 53.21 17.59 10.60
CA ASP A 195 54.62 17.74 10.96
C ASP A 195 55.19 19.09 10.51
N SER A 196 54.43 20.17 10.65
CA SER A 196 54.92 21.53 10.39
C SER A 196 55.23 22.28 11.68
N ILE A 197 56.19 21.73 12.50
CA ILE A 197 56.89 22.53 13.50
C ILE A 197 58.39 22.17 13.38
N SER A 198 59.11 22.94 12.55
CA SER A 198 60.52 23.12 12.63
C SER A 198 60.87 24.52 12.22
#